data_1d5af494d09bccd630021cd2c68791d4
#
_entry.id   1d5af494d09bccd630021cd2c68791d4
#
_cell.length_a   1.000
_cell.length_b   1.000
_cell.length_c   1.000
_cell.angle_alpha   90.00
_cell.angle_beta   90.00
_cell.angle_gamma   90.00
#
_symmetry.space_group_name_H-M   'P 1'
#
loop_
_entity.id
_entity.type
_entity.pdbx_description
1 polymer ?
#
loop_
_entity_poly.entity_id
_entity_poly.type
_entity_poly.pdbx_seq_one_letter_code
_entity_poly.pdbx_strand_id
1 'polypeptide(L)'
;MPVDYKENIEELKANAEAIKYFMASGIPYYERLMEYKRNGNRTWEGIFNEFYKILGLSGEEKEVFFQYFDQIEFDDNDFYDATTMNETLNTLSFRSRHDISFISKILHTYVPDKYIIYDTFVHQFFNPIGYQTKGELYRILHIAYNDEDIRGLANLFDQVVGNGHHIKSLKKIDFMIWGWGKWKRFEEKYPH
;
A
#
# COMPACT_ATOMS: atom_id res chain seq x y z
N MET A 1 -10.05 16.36 9.64
CA MET A 1 -8.93 15.84 8.81
C MET A 1 -9.37 15.88 7.34
N PRO A 2 -8.47 16.07 6.39
CA PRO A 2 -8.83 16.09 4.96
C PRO A 2 -9.05 14.70 4.36
N VAL A 3 -9.63 13.79 5.14
CA VAL A 3 -10.04 12.43 4.77
C VAL A 3 -11.36 12.09 5.41
N ASP A 4 -12.19 11.30 4.71
CA ASP A 4 -13.48 10.83 5.18
C ASP A 4 -13.57 9.31 4.98
N TYR A 5 -13.31 8.56 6.04
CA TYR A 5 -13.26 7.09 6.00
C TYR A 5 -14.18 6.43 7.04
N LYS A 6 -14.94 7.22 7.81
CA LYS A 6 -15.72 6.67 8.94
C LYS A 6 -16.73 5.62 8.51
N GLU A 7 -17.49 5.89 7.46
CA GLU A 7 -18.46 4.93 6.94
C GLU A 7 -17.74 3.68 6.37
N ASN A 8 -16.62 3.88 5.66
CA ASN A 8 -15.87 2.78 5.07
C ASN A 8 -15.25 1.86 6.11
N ILE A 9 -14.78 2.40 7.25
CA ILE A 9 -14.21 1.57 8.31
C ILE A 9 -15.30 0.75 9.04
N GLU A 10 -16.48 1.31 9.27
CA GLU A 10 -17.60 0.56 9.87
C GLU A 10 -18.11 -0.53 8.92
N GLU A 11 -18.22 -0.24 7.63
CA GLU A 11 -18.58 -1.21 6.62
C GLU A 11 -17.53 -2.35 6.54
N LEU A 12 -16.24 -2.01 6.56
CA LEU A 12 -15.15 -2.98 6.56
C LEU A 12 -15.21 -3.88 7.81
N LYS A 13 -15.38 -3.30 8.99
CA LYS A 13 -15.49 -4.04 10.25
C LYS A 13 -16.69 -5.00 10.25
N ALA A 14 -17.84 -4.55 9.77
CA ALA A 14 -19.06 -5.34 9.69
C ALA A 14 -18.94 -6.54 8.73
N ASN A 15 -18.09 -6.44 7.70
CA ASN A 15 -17.94 -7.45 6.66
C ASN A 15 -16.56 -8.15 6.66
N ALA A 16 -15.79 -8.06 7.75
CA ALA A 16 -14.40 -8.51 7.82
C ALA A 16 -14.22 -9.99 7.46
N GLU A 17 -15.14 -10.87 7.83
CA GLU A 17 -15.11 -12.30 7.48
C GLU A 17 -15.30 -12.55 5.98
N ALA A 18 -16.16 -11.78 5.31
CA ALA A 18 -16.32 -11.85 3.86
C ALA A 18 -15.07 -11.27 3.14
N ILE A 19 -14.56 -10.15 3.64
CA ILE A 19 -13.38 -9.45 3.10
C ILE A 19 -12.14 -10.35 3.15
N LYS A 20 -12.00 -11.18 4.17
CA LYS A 20 -10.92 -12.19 4.30
C LYS A 20 -10.70 -13.01 3.02
N TYR A 21 -11.76 -13.44 2.36
CA TYR A 21 -11.65 -14.25 1.14
C TYR A 21 -11.02 -13.50 -0.02
N PHE A 22 -11.19 -12.18 -0.07
CA PHE A 22 -10.63 -11.34 -1.14
C PHE A 22 -9.14 -11.05 -0.96
N MET A 23 -8.62 -11.12 0.27
CA MET A 23 -7.19 -10.91 0.54
C MET A 23 -6.38 -12.20 0.68
N ALA A 24 -7.04 -13.34 0.90
CA ALA A 24 -6.37 -14.61 1.20
C ALA A 24 -5.32 -15.03 0.15
N SER A 25 -5.58 -14.81 -1.13
CA SER A 25 -4.63 -15.15 -2.20
C SER A 25 -3.40 -14.22 -2.25
N GLY A 26 -3.52 -13.01 -1.74
CA GLY A 26 -2.42 -12.01 -1.75
C GLY A 26 -1.39 -12.24 -0.63
N ILE A 27 -1.82 -12.82 0.49
CA ILE A 27 -0.97 -12.99 1.67
C ILE A 27 0.26 -13.86 1.39
N PRO A 28 0.16 -15.08 0.84
CA PRO A 28 1.32 -15.92 0.55
C PRO A 28 2.27 -15.29 -0.48
N TYR A 29 1.72 -14.55 -1.46
CA TYR A 29 2.55 -13.84 -2.44
C TYR A 29 3.39 -12.75 -1.79
N TYR A 30 2.80 -11.97 -0.90
CA TYR A 30 3.53 -10.93 -0.17
C TYR A 30 4.60 -11.52 0.76
N GLU A 31 4.28 -12.57 1.50
CA GLU A 31 5.25 -13.25 2.37
C GLU A 31 6.45 -13.76 1.56
N ARG A 32 6.19 -14.39 0.42
CA ARG A 32 7.24 -14.86 -0.50
C ARG A 32 8.07 -13.71 -1.07
N LEU A 33 7.43 -12.60 -1.46
CA LEU A 33 8.10 -11.38 -1.90
C LEU A 33 9.11 -10.90 -0.85
N MET A 34 8.65 -10.76 0.40
CA MET A 34 9.47 -10.26 1.50
C MET A 34 10.57 -11.24 1.93
N GLU A 35 10.31 -12.54 1.84
CA GLU A 35 11.31 -13.58 2.07
C GLU A 35 12.45 -13.50 1.05
N TYR A 36 12.14 -13.46 -0.25
CA TYR A 36 13.15 -13.40 -1.31
C TYR A 36 13.97 -12.12 -1.23
N LYS A 37 13.30 -10.98 -0.96
CA LYS A 37 14.00 -9.71 -0.77
C LYS A 37 14.97 -9.77 0.42
N ARG A 38 14.54 -10.28 1.57
CA ARG A 38 15.37 -10.42 2.78
C ARG A 38 16.59 -11.29 2.53
N ASN A 39 16.45 -12.34 1.71
CA ASN A 39 17.52 -13.27 1.36
C ASN A 39 18.41 -12.77 0.22
N GLY A 40 18.24 -11.53 -0.26
CA GLY A 40 18.99 -10.96 -1.37
C GLY A 40 18.75 -11.64 -2.73
N ASN A 41 17.66 -12.41 -2.84
CA ASN A 41 17.31 -13.10 -4.09
C ASN A 41 16.53 -12.17 -5.02
N ARG A 42 17.15 -11.65 -6.07
CA ARG A 42 16.56 -10.69 -7.01
C ARG A 42 15.30 -11.19 -7.74
N THR A 43 14.93 -12.45 -7.64
CA THR A 43 13.63 -12.94 -8.10
C THR A 43 12.46 -12.19 -7.44
N TRP A 44 12.69 -11.53 -6.30
CA TRP A 44 11.69 -10.69 -5.65
C TRP A 44 11.14 -9.57 -6.56
N GLU A 45 11.94 -9.02 -7.46
CA GLU A 45 11.53 -7.98 -8.41
C GLU A 45 10.43 -8.47 -9.37
N GLY A 46 10.58 -9.71 -9.87
CA GLY A 46 9.54 -10.37 -10.66
C GLY A 46 8.25 -10.60 -9.89
N ILE A 47 8.39 -11.12 -8.66
CA ILE A 47 7.24 -11.33 -7.75
C ILE A 47 6.56 -10.00 -7.41
N PHE A 48 7.34 -8.94 -7.18
CA PHE A 48 6.81 -7.59 -6.93
C PHE A 48 5.94 -7.10 -8.09
N ASN A 49 6.43 -7.22 -9.33
CA ASN A 49 5.69 -6.80 -10.51
C ASN A 49 4.41 -7.60 -10.71
N GLU A 50 4.46 -8.91 -10.48
CA GLU A 50 3.30 -9.80 -10.57
C GLU A 50 2.27 -9.51 -9.47
N PHE A 51 2.71 -9.40 -8.22
CA PHE A 51 1.86 -9.17 -7.06
C PHE A 51 1.13 -7.82 -7.12
N TYR A 52 1.87 -6.75 -7.38
CA TYR A 52 1.30 -5.41 -7.42
C TYR A 52 0.69 -5.04 -8.78
N LYS A 53 0.80 -5.91 -9.79
CA LYS A 53 0.28 -5.70 -11.14
C LYS A 53 0.65 -4.32 -11.68
N ILE A 54 1.94 -4.01 -11.66
CA ILE A 54 2.45 -2.71 -12.08
C ILE A 54 2.24 -2.54 -13.58
N LEU A 55 1.32 -1.67 -13.93
CA LEU A 55 0.94 -1.36 -15.31
C LEU A 55 1.54 -0.02 -15.74
N GLY A 56 1.82 0.11 -17.02
CA GLY A 56 2.20 1.39 -17.63
C GLY A 56 3.68 1.75 -17.56
N LEU A 57 4.54 0.93 -16.93
CA LEU A 57 6.00 1.04 -17.00
C LEU A 57 6.57 -0.09 -17.84
N SER A 58 7.55 0.22 -18.69
CA SER A 58 8.33 -0.79 -19.41
C SER A 58 9.22 -1.60 -18.46
N GLY A 59 9.78 -2.72 -18.94
CA GLY A 59 10.75 -3.49 -18.16
C GLY A 59 11.99 -2.67 -17.79
N GLU A 60 12.49 -1.87 -18.74
CA GLU A 60 13.66 -1.00 -18.53
C GLU A 60 13.38 0.09 -17.49
N GLU A 61 12.22 0.76 -17.54
CA GLU A 61 11.83 1.76 -16.55
C GLU A 61 11.75 1.17 -15.14
N LYS A 62 11.21 -0.05 -14.99
CA LYS A 62 11.19 -0.76 -13.70
C LYS A 62 12.58 -1.09 -13.19
N GLU A 63 13.48 -1.54 -14.06
CA GLU A 63 14.86 -1.87 -13.69
C GLU A 63 15.60 -0.62 -13.18
N VAL A 64 15.47 0.52 -13.85
CA VAL A 64 16.04 1.79 -13.39
C VAL A 64 15.53 2.17 -12.01
N PHE A 65 14.22 2.00 -11.74
CA PHE A 65 13.65 2.23 -10.41
C PHE A 65 14.26 1.32 -9.34
N PHE A 66 14.37 0.02 -9.59
CA PHE A 66 14.96 -0.90 -8.63
C PHE A 66 16.44 -0.59 -8.35
N GLN A 67 17.23 -0.29 -9.39
CA GLN A 67 18.62 0.12 -9.23
C GLN A 67 18.78 1.39 -8.42
N TYR A 68 17.89 2.37 -8.62
CA TYR A 68 17.88 3.61 -7.84
C TYR A 68 17.59 3.33 -6.36
N PHE A 69 16.56 2.56 -6.07
CA PHE A 69 16.17 2.26 -4.68
C PHE A 69 17.19 1.37 -3.95
N ASP A 70 17.92 0.51 -4.65
CA ASP A 70 19.00 -0.28 -4.07
C ASP A 70 20.19 0.56 -3.58
N GLN A 71 20.30 1.81 -4.06
CA GLN A 71 21.38 2.74 -3.71
C GLN A 71 20.97 3.74 -2.61
N ILE A 72 19.67 3.80 -2.25
CA ILE A 72 19.18 4.74 -1.24
C ILE A 72 19.42 4.16 0.15
N GLU A 73 20.11 4.94 0.99
CA GLU A 73 20.07 4.79 2.44
C GLU A 73 18.81 5.45 2.96
N PHE A 74 17.84 4.64 3.40
CA PHE A 74 16.59 5.13 3.96
C PHE A 74 16.80 5.63 5.39
N ASP A 75 17.04 6.91 5.57
CA ASP A 75 17.08 7.55 6.89
C ASP A 75 15.67 7.72 7.47
N ASP A 76 15.60 7.67 8.81
CA ASP A 76 14.32 7.71 9.53
C ASP A 76 13.59 9.04 9.45
N ASN A 77 14.25 10.13 9.07
CA ASN A 77 13.68 11.49 9.16
C ASN A 77 13.18 12.10 7.85
N ASP A 78 13.66 11.67 6.67
CA ASP A 78 13.56 12.50 5.46
C ASP A 78 12.27 12.36 4.64
N PHE A 79 11.45 11.32 4.84
CA PHE A 79 10.34 11.03 3.93
C PHE A 79 8.97 11.58 4.32
N TYR A 80 8.84 12.24 5.45
CA TYR A 80 7.56 12.76 5.96
C TYR A 80 7.30 14.23 5.64
N ASP A 81 8.30 14.97 5.17
CA ASP A 81 8.08 16.30 4.66
C ASP A 81 7.43 16.23 3.28
N ALA A 82 6.28 16.92 3.13
CA ALA A 82 5.54 16.98 1.88
C ALA A 82 6.38 17.51 0.71
N THR A 83 7.31 18.40 0.98
CA THR A 83 8.22 18.98 -0.02
C THR A 83 9.22 17.94 -0.50
N THR A 84 9.94 17.30 0.41
CA THR A 84 10.93 16.26 0.10
C THR A 84 10.28 15.09 -0.63
N MET A 85 9.10 14.63 -0.17
CA MET A 85 8.37 13.57 -0.84
C MET A 85 7.95 13.98 -2.26
N ASN A 86 7.47 15.20 -2.45
CA ASN A 86 7.09 15.71 -3.75
C ASN A 86 8.28 15.84 -4.71
N GLU A 87 9.42 16.32 -4.24
CA GLU A 87 10.66 16.38 -5.01
C GLU A 87 11.16 15.00 -5.39
N THR A 88 11.16 14.05 -4.45
CA THR A 88 11.54 12.67 -4.72
C THR A 88 10.61 12.04 -5.75
N LEU A 89 9.30 12.19 -5.59
CA LEU A 89 8.32 11.67 -6.55
C LEU A 89 8.50 12.29 -7.95
N ASN A 90 8.80 13.59 -8.02
CA ASN A 90 9.05 14.26 -9.30
C ASN A 90 10.35 13.78 -9.95
N THR A 91 11.42 13.60 -9.17
CA THR A 91 12.71 13.12 -9.68
C THR A 91 12.64 11.67 -10.18
N LEU A 92 11.85 10.83 -9.53
CA LEU A 92 11.70 9.41 -9.87
C LEU A 92 10.59 9.13 -10.89
N SER A 93 9.80 10.15 -11.25
CA SER A 93 8.64 10.00 -12.09
C SER A 93 9.01 10.00 -13.57
N PHE A 94 8.97 8.86 -14.21
CA PHE A 94 9.09 8.76 -15.68
C PHE A 94 7.77 9.04 -16.39
N ARG A 95 6.61 8.81 -15.73
CA ARG A 95 5.27 9.05 -16.28
C ARG A 95 4.31 9.54 -15.20
N SER A 96 3.54 10.57 -15.50
CA SER A 96 2.66 11.28 -14.55
C SER A 96 1.49 10.46 -13.98
N ARG A 97 1.16 9.30 -14.54
CA ARG A 97 -0.08 8.58 -14.21
C ARG A 97 0.00 7.60 -13.05
N HIS A 98 1.18 6.98 -12.81
CA HIS A 98 1.26 5.80 -11.95
C HIS A 98 2.33 5.91 -10.86
N ASP A 99 3.01 7.03 -10.80
CA ASP A 99 4.24 7.19 -10.04
C ASP A 99 4.06 6.94 -8.55
N ILE A 100 3.08 7.63 -7.93
CA ILE A 100 2.85 7.49 -6.49
C ILE A 100 2.45 6.06 -6.09
N SER A 101 1.66 5.38 -6.91
CA SER A 101 1.24 4.00 -6.63
C SER A 101 2.42 3.03 -6.74
N PHE A 102 3.29 3.20 -7.73
CA PHE A 102 4.47 2.37 -7.90
C PHE A 102 5.51 2.66 -6.82
N ILE A 103 5.84 3.95 -6.63
CA ILE A 103 6.85 4.40 -5.66
C ILE A 103 6.47 3.98 -4.24
N SER A 104 5.22 4.17 -3.82
CA SER A 104 4.77 3.78 -2.49
C SER A 104 4.88 2.27 -2.24
N LYS A 105 4.64 1.44 -3.24
CA LYS A 105 4.81 -0.01 -3.15
C LYS A 105 6.27 -0.42 -3.03
N ILE A 106 7.16 0.21 -3.81
CA ILE A 106 8.61 0.01 -3.68
C ILE A 106 9.07 0.44 -2.29
N LEU A 107 8.78 1.67 -1.86
CA LEU A 107 9.14 2.18 -0.54
C LEU A 107 8.69 1.24 0.58
N HIS A 108 7.43 0.79 0.52
CA HIS A 108 6.91 -0.18 1.47
C HIS A 108 7.68 -1.50 1.44
N THR A 109 8.10 -1.97 0.26
CA THR A 109 8.86 -3.23 0.14
C THR A 109 10.26 -3.09 0.75
N TYR A 110 10.86 -1.90 0.71
CA TYR A 110 12.16 -1.63 1.34
C TYR A 110 12.04 -1.39 2.84
N VAL A 111 11.06 -0.60 3.29
CA VAL A 111 10.86 -0.24 4.71
C VAL A 111 9.37 -0.39 5.09
N PRO A 112 8.89 -1.62 5.31
CA PRO A 112 7.46 -1.91 5.48
C PRO A 112 6.84 -1.39 6.78
N ASP A 113 7.67 -1.01 7.76
CA ASP A 113 7.19 -0.42 9.01
C ASP A 113 6.96 1.10 8.90
N LYS A 114 7.47 1.73 7.85
CA LYS A 114 7.48 3.19 7.71
C LYS A 114 6.56 3.69 6.60
N TYR A 115 6.55 3.03 5.44
CA TYR A 115 5.85 3.52 4.25
C TYR A 115 4.52 2.81 4.03
N ILE A 116 3.47 3.60 3.88
CA ILE A 116 2.15 3.10 3.49
C ILE A 116 2.12 2.82 1.99
N ILE A 117 1.23 1.94 1.55
CA ILE A 117 0.95 1.73 0.13
C ILE A 117 -0.17 2.68 -0.30
N TYR A 118 -0.02 3.26 -1.48
CA TYR A 118 -1.07 4.01 -2.15
C TYR A 118 -1.53 3.27 -3.40
N ASP A 119 -2.83 3.07 -3.50
CA ASP A 119 -3.50 2.60 -4.72
C ASP A 119 -4.93 3.15 -4.82
N THR A 120 -5.67 2.68 -5.81
CA THR A 120 -7.06 3.11 -6.02
C THR A 120 -7.97 2.76 -4.85
N PHE A 121 -7.75 1.62 -4.18
CA PHE A 121 -8.59 1.21 -3.04
C PHE A 121 -8.29 2.05 -1.80
N VAL A 122 -7.02 2.35 -1.55
CA VAL A 122 -6.61 3.28 -0.49
C VAL A 122 -7.20 4.67 -0.74
N HIS A 123 -7.17 5.15 -1.99
CA HIS A 123 -7.80 6.42 -2.36
C HIS A 123 -9.31 6.40 -2.11
N GLN A 124 -10.01 5.35 -2.53
CA GLN A 124 -11.45 5.19 -2.31
C GLN A 124 -11.81 5.08 -0.83
N PHE A 125 -11.01 4.35 -0.06
CA PHE A 125 -11.24 4.14 1.36
C PHE A 125 -11.13 5.44 2.17
N PHE A 126 -10.08 6.22 1.93
CA PHE A 126 -9.81 7.46 2.68
C PHE A 126 -10.49 8.70 2.10
N ASN A 127 -10.93 8.66 0.85
CA ASN A 127 -11.53 9.79 0.14
C ASN A 127 -10.82 11.13 0.42
N PRO A 128 -9.50 11.25 0.14
CA PRO A 128 -8.72 12.43 0.50
C PRO A 128 -9.14 13.65 -0.31
N ILE A 129 -9.23 14.80 0.37
CA ILE A 129 -9.62 16.08 -0.23
C ILE A 129 -8.61 17.18 0.10
N GLY A 130 -8.58 18.25 -0.70
CA GLY A 130 -7.84 19.47 -0.41
C GLY A 130 -6.32 19.37 -0.59
N TYR A 131 -5.80 18.33 -1.25
CA TYR A 131 -4.38 18.24 -1.62
C TYR A 131 -4.13 18.87 -3.00
N GLN A 132 -2.97 19.47 -3.18
CA GLN A 132 -2.52 20.07 -4.45
C GLN A 132 -1.41 19.26 -5.12
N THR A 133 -0.64 18.50 -4.34
CA THR A 133 0.49 17.72 -4.81
C THR A 133 0.41 16.26 -4.36
N LYS A 134 1.13 15.37 -5.06
CA LYS A 134 1.25 13.95 -4.70
C LYS A 134 1.91 13.77 -3.32
N GLY A 135 2.86 14.62 -2.97
CA GLY A 135 3.51 14.60 -1.67
C GLY A 135 2.53 14.95 -0.54
N GLU A 136 1.70 16.00 -0.73
CA GLU A 136 0.64 16.33 0.23
C GLU A 136 -0.38 15.20 0.39
N LEU A 137 -0.83 14.61 -0.73
CA LEU A 137 -1.72 13.45 -0.69
C LEU A 137 -1.12 12.32 0.14
N TYR A 138 0.14 11.97 -0.11
CA TYR A 138 0.81 10.89 0.60
C TYR A 138 0.95 11.19 2.09
N ARG A 139 1.29 12.43 2.45
CA ARG A 139 1.39 12.90 3.83
C ARG A 139 0.04 12.84 4.55
N ILE A 140 -1.05 13.27 3.90
CA ILE A 140 -2.41 13.19 4.45
C ILE A 140 -2.78 11.75 4.76
N LEU A 141 -2.54 10.84 3.84
CA LEU A 141 -2.81 9.43 4.01
C LEU A 141 -1.93 8.80 5.11
N HIS A 142 -0.66 9.17 5.15
CA HIS A 142 0.24 8.69 6.19
C HIS A 142 -0.22 9.11 7.60
N ILE A 143 -0.73 10.33 7.76
CA ILE A 143 -1.33 10.79 9.02
C ILE A 143 -2.58 9.97 9.33
N ALA A 144 -3.44 9.71 8.34
CA ALA A 144 -4.66 8.93 8.53
C ALA A 144 -4.37 7.47 8.95
N TYR A 145 -3.29 6.86 8.44
CA TYR A 145 -2.86 5.51 8.87
C TYR A 145 -2.41 5.46 10.34
N ASN A 146 -2.08 6.60 10.95
CA ASN A 146 -1.75 6.69 12.37
C ASN A 146 -2.96 6.91 13.28
N ASP A 147 -4.16 7.10 12.71
CA ASP A 147 -5.39 7.16 13.47
C ASP A 147 -5.66 5.82 14.18
N GLU A 148 -6.20 5.88 15.41
CA GLU A 148 -6.41 4.69 16.24
C GLU A 148 -7.36 3.69 15.60
N ASP A 149 -8.44 4.17 14.98
CA ASP A 149 -9.41 3.32 14.29
C ASP A 149 -8.76 2.58 13.11
N ILE A 150 -7.93 3.26 12.35
CA ILE A 150 -7.20 2.66 11.21
C ILE A 150 -6.14 1.67 11.70
N ARG A 151 -5.40 2.01 12.75
CA ARG A 151 -4.43 1.08 13.37
C ARG A 151 -5.11 -0.16 13.92
N GLY A 152 -6.34 -0.04 14.39
CA GLY A 152 -7.18 -1.16 14.83
C GLY A 152 -7.41 -2.22 13.76
N LEU A 153 -7.35 -1.85 12.46
CA LEU A 153 -7.47 -2.80 11.34
C LEU A 153 -6.36 -3.86 11.32
N ALA A 154 -5.16 -3.56 11.84
CA ALA A 154 -4.11 -4.57 11.96
C ALA A 154 -4.49 -5.67 12.95
N ASN A 155 -5.13 -5.32 14.06
CA ASN A 155 -5.64 -6.29 15.03
C ASN A 155 -6.83 -7.08 14.46
N LEU A 156 -7.71 -6.41 13.71
CA LEU A 156 -8.82 -7.07 13.03
C LEU A 156 -8.32 -8.08 11.99
N PHE A 157 -7.26 -7.73 11.24
CA PHE A 157 -6.59 -8.68 10.34
C PHE A 157 -6.16 -9.95 11.09
N ASP A 158 -5.47 -9.81 12.23
CA ASP A 158 -5.02 -10.94 13.04
C ASP A 158 -6.18 -11.79 13.58
N GLN A 159 -7.31 -11.17 13.90
CA GLN A 159 -8.53 -11.87 14.33
C GLN A 159 -9.15 -12.73 13.22
N VAL A 160 -9.25 -12.19 11.99
CA VAL A 160 -9.96 -12.89 10.91
C VAL A 160 -9.05 -13.81 10.08
N VAL A 161 -7.77 -13.47 9.95
CA VAL A 161 -6.80 -14.26 9.16
C VAL A 161 -5.97 -15.20 10.05
N GLY A 162 -5.65 -14.74 11.26
CA GLY A 162 -4.78 -15.42 12.22
C GLY A 162 -3.42 -14.73 12.38
N ASN A 163 -2.80 -14.91 13.54
CA ASN A 163 -1.53 -14.27 13.93
C ASN A 163 -0.28 -15.06 13.52
N GLY A 164 -0.41 -16.11 12.72
CA GLY A 164 0.72 -16.90 12.22
C GLY A 164 1.54 -16.23 11.11
N HIS A 165 1.12 -15.06 10.62
CA HIS A 165 1.74 -14.37 9.50
C HIS A 165 2.76 -13.32 9.97
N HIS A 166 3.99 -13.38 9.41
CA HIS A 166 5.06 -12.40 9.68
C HIS A 166 4.87 -11.12 8.85
N ILE A 167 3.68 -10.52 8.92
CA ILE A 167 3.30 -9.32 8.16
C ILE A 167 3.30 -8.11 9.09
N LYS A 168 3.91 -7.02 8.67
CA LYS A 168 3.97 -5.77 9.43
C LYS A 168 2.60 -5.05 9.47
N SER A 169 2.38 -4.27 10.54
CA SER A 169 1.06 -3.64 10.81
C SER A 169 0.55 -2.81 9.65
N LEU A 170 1.39 -1.98 9.01
CA LEU A 170 0.97 -1.17 7.86
C LEU A 170 0.48 -2.04 6.69
N LYS A 171 1.11 -3.21 6.47
CA LYS A 171 0.67 -4.14 5.42
C LYS A 171 -0.60 -4.90 5.79
N LYS A 172 -0.82 -5.19 7.06
CA LYS A 172 -2.10 -5.77 7.53
C LYS A 172 -3.24 -4.80 7.26
N ILE A 173 -3.06 -3.52 7.58
CA ILE A 173 -4.02 -2.45 7.28
C ILE A 173 -4.27 -2.37 5.76
N ASP A 174 -3.21 -2.36 4.96
CA ASP A 174 -3.30 -2.35 3.49
C ASP A 174 -4.09 -3.55 2.96
N PHE A 175 -3.85 -4.75 3.46
CA PHE A 175 -4.63 -5.95 3.08
C PHE A 175 -6.11 -5.81 3.42
N MET A 176 -6.45 -5.26 4.58
CA MET A 176 -7.85 -5.04 4.96
C MET A 176 -8.54 -4.06 4.02
N ILE A 177 -7.89 -2.93 3.69
CA ILE A 177 -8.41 -1.91 2.77
C ILE A 177 -8.51 -2.46 1.34
N TRP A 178 -7.49 -3.19 0.88
CA TRP A 178 -7.48 -3.82 -0.45
C TRP A 178 -8.56 -4.91 -0.58
N GLY A 179 -8.74 -5.72 0.46
CA GLY A 179 -9.81 -6.73 0.54
C GLY A 179 -11.19 -6.09 0.52
N TRP A 180 -11.39 -5.00 1.28
CA TRP A 180 -12.62 -4.22 1.27
C TRP A 180 -12.92 -3.65 -0.13
N GLY A 181 -11.96 -3.04 -0.80
CA GLY A 181 -12.17 -2.49 -2.13
C GLY A 181 -12.51 -3.56 -3.18
N LYS A 182 -11.96 -4.77 -3.06
CA LYS A 182 -12.33 -5.90 -3.92
C LYS A 182 -13.73 -6.43 -3.62
N TRP A 183 -14.05 -6.56 -2.32
CA TRP A 183 -15.37 -6.98 -1.88
C TRP A 183 -16.44 -5.99 -2.36
N LYS A 184 -16.27 -4.69 -2.21
CA LYS A 184 -17.20 -3.68 -2.74
C LYS A 184 -17.44 -3.83 -4.24
N ARG A 185 -16.38 -3.96 -5.03
CA ARG A 185 -16.53 -4.19 -6.47
C ARG A 185 -17.28 -5.48 -6.82
N PHE A 186 -17.14 -6.50 -5.98
CA PHE A 186 -17.89 -7.74 -6.13
C PHE A 186 -19.37 -7.51 -5.85
N GLU A 187 -19.73 -6.87 -4.74
CA GLU A 187 -21.11 -6.55 -4.36
C GLU A 187 -21.80 -5.65 -5.40
N GLU A 188 -21.10 -4.64 -5.92
CA GLU A 188 -21.61 -3.78 -7.00
C GLU A 188 -21.91 -4.56 -8.29
N LYS A 189 -21.11 -5.59 -8.57
CA LYS A 189 -21.28 -6.40 -9.79
C LYS A 189 -22.35 -7.49 -9.64
N TYR A 190 -22.56 -7.97 -8.44
CA TYR A 190 -23.46 -9.07 -8.11
C TYR A 190 -24.36 -8.70 -6.92
N PRO A 191 -25.23 -7.70 -7.06
CA PRO A 191 -26.14 -7.29 -5.99
C PRO A 191 -27.07 -8.44 -5.61
N HIS A 192 -27.26 -8.66 -4.30
CA HIS A 192 -28.15 -9.68 -3.73
C HIS A 192 -29.62 -9.37 -3.93
#